data_ebf646f40306df88dda3303bc43cf203
#
_entry.id   ebf646f40306df88dda3303bc43cf203
#
_cell.length_a   1.000
_cell.length_b   1.000
_cell.length_c   1.000
_cell.angle_alpha   90.00
_cell.angle_beta   90.00
_cell.angle_gamma   90.00
#
_symmetry.space_group_name_H-M   'P 1'
#
loop_
_entity.id
_entity.type
_entity.pdbx_description
1 polymer ?
#
loop_
_entity_poly.entity_id
_entity_poly.type
_entity_poly.pdbx_seq_one_letter_code
_entity_poly.pdbx_strand_id
1 'polypeptide(L)'
;MDKKRTTSSFRAMSTERKLESIFLFVTGRCNAKCAMCFYAQEMDKKQPDLTFDEIKKISETAGQFNRLWISGGEPTLREDLPEILELFYKNNHIKDVNIPTNGLKPDRIVEWVKRFRQNCPDCNINVSLSLDGFGTTHDTQRGVQGNFYKALETLRKIQENFGDDGKVLKNIATVITKYNID
;
A
#
# COMPACT_ATOMS: atom_id res chain seq x y z
N MET A 1 0.81 -60.59 -9.23
CA MET A 1 0.02 -59.36 -9.05
C MET A 1 0.91 -58.32 -8.39
N ASP A 2 1.60 -57.53 -9.23
CA ASP A 2 2.58 -56.54 -8.76
C ASP A 2 1.88 -55.23 -8.41
N LYS A 3 1.97 -54.86 -7.13
CA LYS A 3 1.56 -53.55 -6.66
C LYS A 3 2.66 -52.52 -6.98
N LYS A 4 2.52 -51.78 -8.09
CA LYS A 4 3.33 -50.58 -8.35
C LYS A 4 3.08 -49.58 -7.24
N ARG A 5 4.03 -49.37 -6.36
CA ARG A 5 4.13 -48.24 -5.46
C ARG A 5 4.39 -46.98 -6.29
N THR A 6 3.38 -46.14 -6.44
CA THR A 6 3.55 -44.76 -6.93
C THR A 6 4.32 -43.97 -5.87
N THR A 7 5.60 -43.81 -6.06
CA THR A 7 6.41 -42.85 -5.30
C THR A 7 6.03 -41.46 -5.79
N SER A 8 5.20 -40.78 -5.02
CA SER A 8 4.99 -39.33 -5.15
C SER A 8 6.35 -38.66 -4.96
N SER A 9 6.91 -38.14 -6.03
CA SER A 9 8.10 -37.30 -5.96
C SER A 9 7.73 -35.99 -5.31
N PHE A 10 7.96 -35.86 -4.00
CA PHE A 10 8.03 -34.56 -3.35
C PHE A 10 9.20 -33.83 -4.02
N ARG A 11 8.88 -32.89 -4.91
CA ARG A 11 9.83 -31.97 -5.50
C ARG A 11 10.47 -31.23 -4.33
N ALA A 12 11.77 -31.46 -4.11
CA ALA A 12 12.52 -30.78 -3.04
C ALA A 12 12.28 -29.27 -3.21
N MET A 13 11.59 -28.66 -2.24
CA MET A 13 11.43 -27.22 -2.21
C MET A 13 12.84 -26.64 -2.09
N SER A 14 13.21 -25.78 -3.02
CA SER A 14 14.47 -25.04 -3.01
C SER A 14 14.72 -24.52 -1.58
N THR A 15 15.86 -24.88 -1.01
CA THR A 15 16.24 -24.47 0.36
C THR A 15 16.64 -23.00 0.45
N GLU A 16 16.74 -22.29 -0.66
CA GLU A 16 16.96 -20.85 -0.69
C GLU A 16 15.64 -20.12 -0.44
N ARG A 17 15.44 -19.71 0.81
CA ARG A 17 14.34 -18.80 1.16
C ARG A 17 14.67 -17.42 0.59
N LYS A 18 14.04 -17.06 -0.53
CA LYS A 18 14.11 -15.72 -1.10
C LYS A 18 13.03 -14.84 -0.46
N LEU A 19 13.42 -13.64 -0.07
CA LEU A 19 12.47 -12.63 0.35
C LEU A 19 11.59 -12.26 -0.84
N GLU A 20 10.27 -12.38 -0.70
CA GLU A 20 9.32 -12.09 -1.79
C GLU A 20 8.69 -10.72 -1.65
N SER A 21 8.41 -10.31 -0.42
CA SER A 21 7.74 -9.03 -0.15
C SER A 21 8.11 -8.47 1.23
N ILE A 22 8.05 -7.14 1.34
CA ILE A 22 8.16 -6.40 2.59
C ILE A 22 6.87 -5.61 2.82
N PHE A 23 6.34 -5.66 4.07
CA PHE A 23 5.35 -4.73 4.58
C PHE A 23 6.06 -3.66 5.38
N LEU A 24 6.01 -2.42 4.90
CA LEU A 24 6.69 -1.28 5.53
C LEU A 24 5.66 -0.32 6.12
N PHE A 25 5.65 -0.21 7.45
CA PHE A 25 4.87 0.79 8.17
C PHE A 25 5.65 2.11 8.16
N VAL A 26 5.28 3.02 7.27
CA VAL A 26 6.04 4.25 7.00
C VAL A 26 5.74 5.37 7.99
N THR A 27 4.57 5.38 8.61
CA THR A 27 4.19 6.37 9.62
C THR A 27 3.09 5.86 10.53
N GLY A 28 3.12 6.25 11.80
CA GLY A 28 2.03 6.05 12.76
C GLY A 28 0.94 7.12 12.66
N ARG A 29 1.17 8.23 11.94
CA ARG A 29 0.22 9.34 11.83
C ARG A 29 -0.90 9.02 10.86
N CYS A 30 -2.13 9.41 11.22
CA CYS A 30 -3.30 9.32 10.35
C CYS A 30 -4.19 10.54 10.52
N ASN A 31 -4.83 10.99 9.44
CA ASN A 31 -5.82 12.07 9.43
C ASN A 31 -7.27 11.56 9.39
N ALA A 32 -7.47 10.27 9.64
CA ALA A 32 -8.78 9.64 9.81
C ALA A 32 -8.83 8.86 11.15
N LYS A 33 -10.04 8.62 11.67
CA LYS A 33 -10.30 7.87 12.90
C LYS A 33 -11.31 6.76 12.64
N CYS A 34 -10.90 5.79 11.81
CA CYS A 34 -11.77 4.72 11.35
C CYS A 34 -12.22 3.83 12.50
N ALA A 35 -13.52 3.55 12.58
CA ALA A 35 -14.11 2.72 13.65
C ALA A 35 -13.54 1.29 13.69
N MET A 36 -13.14 0.75 12.51
CA MET A 36 -12.60 -0.60 12.36
C MET A 36 -11.07 -0.64 12.25
N CYS A 37 -10.37 0.47 12.56
CA CYS A 37 -8.92 0.52 12.39
C CYS A 37 -8.22 -0.43 13.36
N PHE A 38 -7.51 -1.43 12.81
CA PHE A 38 -6.73 -2.35 13.62
C PHE A 38 -5.47 -1.69 14.23
N TYR A 39 -5.05 -0.54 13.70
CA TYR A 39 -3.86 0.20 14.12
C TYR A 39 -4.20 1.38 15.08
N ALA A 40 -5.48 1.58 15.40
CA ALA A 40 -5.94 2.74 16.19
C ALA A 40 -5.19 2.91 17.53
N GLN A 41 -4.98 1.80 18.25
CA GLN A 41 -4.27 1.82 19.54
C GLN A 41 -2.79 2.17 19.42
N GLU A 42 -2.17 1.91 18.30
CA GLU A 42 -0.77 2.24 18.04
C GLU A 42 -0.59 3.70 17.61
N MET A 43 -1.57 4.27 16.89
CA MET A 43 -1.56 5.68 16.49
C MET A 43 -1.52 6.64 17.70
N ASP A 44 -2.11 6.27 18.81
CA ASP A 44 -2.12 7.07 20.04
C ASP A 44 -0.79 6.96 20.82
N LYS A 45 0.03 5.97 20.52
CA LYS A 45 1.37 5.84 21.09
C LYS A 45 2.31 6.78 20.34
N LYS A 46 2.83 7.81 21.00
CA LYS A 46 3.80 8.78 20.44
C LYS A 46 5.16 8.13 20.18
N GLN A 47 5.19 7.09 19.33
CA GLN A 47 6.44 6.51 18.86
C GLN A 47 6.92 7.23 17.61
N PRO A 48 8.21 7.51 17.47
CA PRO A 48 8.74 8.12 16.28
C PRO A 48 8.60 7.17 15.08
N ASP A 49 8.29 7.72 13.91
CA ASP A 49 8.37 6.99 12.66
C ASP A 49 9.83 6.59 12.38
N LEU A 50 10.05 5.50 11.66
CA LEU A 50 11.38 5.18 11.13
C LEU A 50 11.92 6.37 10.34
N THR A 51 13.15 6.76 10.61
CA THR A 51 13.86 7.79 9.84
C THR A 51 14.16 7.31 8.43
N PHE A 52 14.42 8.24 7.52
CA PHE A 52 14.85 7.89 6.17
C PHE A 52 16.12 7.03 6.17
N ASP A 53 17.09 7.34 7.04
CA ASP A 53 18.35 6.60 7.14
C ASP A 53 18.17 5.18 7.66
N GLU A 54 17.22 4.95 8.58
CA GLU A 54 16.88 3.60 9.04
C GLU A 54 16.22 2.79 7.90
N ILE A 55 15.30 3.39 7.16
CA ILE A 55 14.68 2.76 5.99
C ILE A 55 15.73 2.48 4.91
N LYS A 56 16.67 3.39 4.71
CA LYS A 56 17.79 3.20 3.79
C LYS A 56 18.63 1.97 4.16
N LYS A 57 18.99 1.80 5.43
CA LYS A 57 19.69 0.60 5.90
C LYS A 57 18.89 -0.68 5.63
N ILE A 58 17.57 -0.65 5.83
CA ILE A 58 16.69 -1.79 5.49
C ILE A 58 16.82 -2.11 3.99
N SER A 59 16.72 -1.13 3.11
CA SER A 59 16.81 -1.34 1.67
C SER A 59 18.19 -1.87 1.24
N GLU A 60 19.28 -1.39 1.86
CA GLU A 60 20.66 -1.80 1.55
C GLU A 60 20.95 -3.25 1.98
N THR A 61 20.24 -3.77 2.99
CA THR A 61 20.50 -5.09 3.57
C THR A 61 19.47 -6.16 3.21
N ALA A 62 18.29 -5.77 2.75
CA ALA A 62 17.20 -6.71 2.46
C ALA A 62 17.43 -7.59 1.21
N GLY A 63 18.38 -7.21 0.33
CA GLY A 63 18.57 -7.90 -0.95
C GLY A 63 17.42 -7.63 -1.94
N GLN A 64 17.32 -8.46 -2.98
CA GLN A 64 16.28 -8.31 -4.00
C GLN A 64 14.97 -8.96 -3.56
N PHE A 65 13.85 -8.29 -3.84
CA PHE A 65 12.49 -8.81 -3.65
C PHE A 65 11.51 -8.15 -4.63
N ASN A 66 10.31 -8.72 -4.79
CA ASN A 66 9.40 -8.29 -5.84
C ASN A 66 8.41 -7.21 -5.40
N ARG A 67 7.88 -7.26 -4.17
CA ARG A 67 6.72 -6.47 -3.75
C ARG A 67 6.98 -5.67 -2.50
N LEU A 68 6.66 -4.37 -2.57
CA LEU A 68 6.68 -3.47 -1.42
C LEU A 68 5.23 -3.07 -1.06
N TRP A 69 4.79 -3.49 0.12
CA TRP A 69 3.50 -3.14 0.69
C TRP A 69 3.69 -2.00 1.67
N ILE A 70 3.23 -0.81 1.29
CA ILE A 70 3.22 0.34 2.20
C ILE A 70 2.04 0.19 3.16
N SER A 71 2.28 0.53 4.42
CA SER A 71 1.28 0.49 5.48
C SER A 71 1.56 1.59 6.52
N GLY A 72 0.77 1.59 7.59
CA GLY A 72 0.88 2.53 8.71
C GLY A 72 -0.45 3.14 9.06
N GLY A 73 -0.44 4.42 9.48
CA GLY A 73 -1.62 5.25 9.55
C GLY A 73 -2.09 5.65 8.14
N GLU A 74 -1.84 6.89 7.74
CA GLU A 74 -2.07 7.33 6.36
C GLU A 74 -0.70 7.63 5.69
N PRO A 75 -0.25 6.78 4.75
CA PRO A 75 1.05 6.94 4.11
C PRO A 75 1.25 8.30 3.43
N THR A 76 0.18 8.91 2.93
CA THR A 76 0.23 10.22 2.26
C THR A 76 0.56 11.38 3.20
N LEU A 77 0.66 11.15 4.50
CA LEU A 77 1.15 12.14 5.47
C LEU A 77 2.67 12.14 5.62
N ARG A 78 3.36 11.13 5.09
CA ARG A 78 4.81 11.06 5.12
C ARG A 78 5.40 11.75 3.89
N GLU A 79 6.14 12.83 4.09
CA GLU A 79 6.60 13.71 3.00
C GLU A 79 7.64 13.07 2.10
N ASP A 80 8.56 12.29 2.67
CA ASP A 80 9.64 11.60 1.97
C ASP A 80 9.22 10.20 1.41
N LEU A 81 7.92 9.89 1.36
CA LEU A 81 7.45 8.61 0.80
C LEU A 81 7.89 8.38 -0.65
N PRO A 82 7.83 9.35 -1.57
CA PRO A 82 8.32 9.14 -2.92
C PRO A 82 9.80 8.73 -2.96
N GLU A 83 10.66 9.36 -2.17
CA GLU A 83 12.09 9.04 -2.05
C GLU A 83 12.29 7.61 -1.50
N ILE A 84 11.47 7.20 -0.53
CA ILE A 84 11.49 5.84 0.02
C ILE A 84 11.17 4.81 -1.07
N LEU A 85 10.15 5.07 -1.89
CA LEU A 85 9.77 4.16 -2.98
C LEU A 85 10.88 4.04 -4.02
N GLU A 86 11.46 5.18 -4.43
CA GLU A 86 12.58 5.26 -5.36
C GLU A 86 13.82 4.50 -4.82
N LEU A 87 14.06 4.58 -3.52
CA LEU A 87 15.15 3.88 -2.85
C LEU A 87 15.00 2.34 -2.99
N PHE A 88 13.82 1.80 -2.68
CA PHE A 88 13.56 0.36 -2.82
C PHE A 88 13.54 -0.09 -4.29
N TYR A 89 13.05 0.74 -5.20
CA TYR A 89 13.16 0.46 -6.62
C TYR A 89 14.61 0.30 -7.06
N LYS A 90 15.47 1.21 -6.65
CA LYS A 90 16.89 1.24 -7.01
C LYS A 90 17.69 0.09 -6.36
N ASN A 91 17.52 -0.12 -5.06
CA ASN A 91 18.36 -1.03 -4.29
C ASN A 91 17.85 -2.49 -4.33
N ASN A 92 16.53 -2.68 -4.38
CA ASN A 92 15.92 -3.99 -4.22
C ASN A 92 15.24 -4.51 -5.49
N HIS A 93 15.20 -3.70 -6.56
CA HIS A 93 14.61 -4.05 -7.85
C HIS A 93 13.14 -4.50 -7.76
N ILE A 94 12.37 -3.83 -6.90
CA ILE A 94 10.94 -4.11 -6.73
C ILE A 94 10.18 -3.94 -8.05
N LYS A 95 9.17 -4.78 -8.25
CA LYS A 95 8.32 -4.79 -9.45
C LYS A 95 6.93 -4.23 -9.18
N ASP A 96 6.48 -4.30 -7.94
CA ASP A 96 5.15 -3.87 -7.54
C ASP A 96 5.20 -3.12 -6.21
N VAL A 97 4.55 -1.97 -6.17
CA VAL A 97 4.29 -1.20 -4.94
C VAL A 97 2.79 -1.12 -4.71
N ASN A 98 2.34 -1.38 -3.49
CA ASN A 98 0.95 -1.14 -3.08
C ASN A 98 0.90 -0.05 -2.01
N ILE A 99 0.09 0.98 -2.26
CA ILE A 99 -0.10 2.12 -1.35
C ILE A 99 -1.57 2.21 -0.98
N PRO A 100 -1.96 1.80 0.24
CA PRO A 100 -3.29 2.07 0.75
C PRO A 100 -3.42 3.56 1.09
N THR A 101 -4.58 4.13 0.85
CA THR A 101 -4.86 5.53 1.21
C THR A 101 -6.34 5.75 1.49
N ASN A 102 -6.63 6.67 2.41
CA ASN A 102 -7.99 7.14 2.68
C ASN A 102 -8.48 8.17 1.65
N GLY A 103 -7.64 8.60 0.72
CA GLY A 103 -7.99 9.49 -0.37
C GLY A 103 -8.22 10.96 0.01
N LEU A 104 -7.89 11.39 1.23
CA LEU A 104 -8.12 12.77 1.70
C LEU A 104 -7.19 13.82 1.08
N LYS A 105 -6.17 13.41 0.33
CA LYS A 105 -5.16 14.27 -0.28
C LYS A 105 -5.02 14.02 -1.78
N PRO A 106 -6.08 14.27 -2.61
CA PRO A 106 -6.11 13.88 -4.02
C PRO A 106 -4.93 14.42 -4.84
N ASP A 107 -4.60 15.71 -4.70
CA ASP A 107 -3.52 16.33 -5.47
C ASP A 107 -2.15 15.75 -5.12
N ARG A 108 -1.89 15.54 -3.82
CA ARG A 108 -0.66 14.93 -3.33
C ARG A 108 -0.48 13.50 -3.86
N ILE A 109 -1.55 12.73 -3.89
CA ILE A 109 -1.51 11.35 -4.42
C ILE A 109 -1.16 11.36 -5.91
N VAL A 110 -1.78 12.23 -6.69
CA VAL A 110 -1.48 12.36 -8.13
C VAL A 110 -0.04 12.79 -8.36
N GLU A 111 0.46 13.79 -7.62
CA GLU A 111 1.85 14.25 -7.70
C GLU A 111 2.84 13.11 -7.41
N TRP A 112 2.59 12.32 -6.37
CA TRP A 112 3.46 11.20 -6.01
C TRP A 112 3.44 10.07 -7.04
N VAL A 113 2.28 9.72 -7.55
CA VAL A 113 2.17 8.73 -8.64
C VAL A 113 2.91 9.22 -9.87
N LYS A 114 2.78 10.50 -10.23
CA LYS A 114 3.49 11.11 -11.36
C LYS A 114 5.01 11.03 -11.18
N ARG A 115 5.50 11.43 -10.02
CA ARG A 115 6.92 11.36 -9.69
C ARG A 115 7.44 9.92 -9.72
N PHE A 116 6.71 9.00 -9.09
CA PHE A 116 7.07 7.58 -9.10
C PHE A 116 7.15 7.01 -10.52
N ARG A 117 6.16 7.31 -11.38
CA ARG A 117 6.17 6.84 -12.77
C ARG A 117 7.34 7.39 -13.57
N GLN A 118 7.77 8.62 -13.29
CA GLN A 118 8.95 9.21 -13.95
C GLN A 118 10.27 8.52 -13.52
N ASN A 119 10.40 8.20 -12.23
CA ASN A 119 11.65 7.71 -11.65
C ASN A 119 11.73 6.16 -11.57
N CYS A 120 10.59 5.49 -11.64
CA CYS A 120 10.47 4.03 -11.52
C CYS A 120 9.64 3.44 -12.68
N PRO A 121 10.07 3.61 -13.95
CA PRO A 121 9.24 3.33 -15.13
C PRO A 121 8.79 1.87 -15.26
N ASP A 122 9.59 0.92 -14.77
CA ASP A 122 9.33 -0.53 -14.91
C ASP A 122 8.54 -1.11 -13.73
N CYS A 123 8.32 -0.33 -12.66
CA CYS A 123 7.61 -0.77 -11.47
C CYS A 123 6.13 -0.41 -11.56
N ASN A 124 5.26 -1.35 -11.20
CA ASN A 124 3.84 -1.08 -11.08
C ASN A 124 3.57 -0.35 -9.76
N ILE A 125 2.67 0.62 -9.78
CA ILE A 125 2.15 1.25 -8.57
C ILE A 125 0.66 1.00 -8.47
N ASN A 126 0.22 0.36 -7.39
CA ASN A 126 -1.18 0.14 -7.07
C ASN A 126 -1.62 1.11 -5.98
N VAL A 127 -2.48 2.05 -6.33
CA VAL A 127 -3.15 2.93 -5.36
C VAL A 127 -4.42 2.25 -4.89
N SER A 128 -4.38 1.74 -3.65
CA SER A 128 -5.48 1.03 -3.02
C SER A 128 -6.32 2.02 -2.21
N LEU A 129 -7.40 2.51 -2.82
CA LEU A 129 -8.28 3.48 -2.19
C LEU A 129 -9.26 2.81 -1.24
N SER A 130 -9.29 3.28 -0.02
CA SER A 130 -10.23 2.82 1.00
C SER A 130 -11.63 3.40 0.78
N LEU A 131 -12.64 2.54 0.57
CA LEU A 131 -14.04 2.96 0.39
C LEU A 131 -14.99 1.95 1.03
N ASP A 132 -15.60 2.30 2.17
CA ASP A 132 -16.38 1.37 3.02
C ASP A 132 -17.88 1.61 2.98
N GLY A 133 -18.42 2.18 1.93
CA GLY A 133 -19.83 2.46 1.76
C GLY A 133 -20.08 3.72 0.96
N PHE A 134 -21.34 4.13 0.92
CA PHE A 134 -21.76 5.34 0.19
C PHE A 134 -22.01 6.51 1.15
N GLY A 135 -21.57 7.72 0.74
CA GLY A 135 -21.85 8.97 1.43
C GLY A 135 -21.55 8.92 2.93
N THR A 136 -22.57 9.15 3.73
CA THR A 136 -22.45 9.23 5.19
C THR A 136 -22.05 7.90 5.86
N THR A 137 -22.39 6.75 5.27
CA THR A 137 -21.93 5.44 5.77
C THR A 137 -20.43 5.36 5.73
N HIS A 138 -19.82 5.71 4.61
CA HIS A 138 -18.36 5.77 4.49
C HIS A 138 -17.75 6.77 5.48
N ASP A 139 -18.27 7.99 5.53
CA ASP A 139 -17.76 9.07 6.40
C ASP A 139 -17.79 8.66 7.87
N THR A 140 -18.86 7.99 8.30
CA THR A 140 -19.00 7.46 9.66
C THR A 140 -17.97 6.37 9.94
N GLN A 141 -17.80 5.40 9.01
CA GLN A 141 -16.81 4.34 9.17
C GLN A 141 -15.38 4.88 9.25
N ARG A 142 -15.08 5.92 8.46
CA ARG A 142 -13.75 6.55 8.42
C ARG A 142 -13.53 7.63 9.48
N GLY A 143 -14.60 8.07 10.17
CA GLY A 143 -14.55 9.11 11.18
C GLY A 143 -14.16 10.48 10.61
N VAL A 144 -14.46 10.74 9.33
CA VAL A 144 -14.14 12.00 8.62
C VAL A 144 -15.29 12.38 7.71
N GLN A 145 -15.97 13.48 8.03
CA GLN A 145 -17.05 14.00 7.20
C GLN A 145 -16.52 14.46 5.82
N GLY A 146 -17.21 14.12 4.75
CA GLY A 146 -16.85 14.44 3.38
C GLY A 146 -15.74 13.58 2.78
N ASN A 147 -15.24 12.57 3.50
CA ASN A 147 -14.20 11.67 2.99
C ASN A 147 -14.68 10.90 1.75
N PHE A 148 -15.95 10.51 1.69
CA PHE A 148 -16.51 9.84 0.51
C PHE A 148 -16.24 10.61 -0.78
N TYR A 149 -16.58 11.89 -0.80
CA TYR A 149 -16.37 12.73 -1.98
C TYR A 149 -14.89 12.97 -2.28
N LYS A 150 -14.04 13.08 -1.25
CA LYS A 150 -12.59 13.20 -1.43
C LYS A 150 -11.98 11.92 -2.00
N ALA A 151 -12.44 10.77 -1.57
CA ALA A 151 -12.03 9.49 -2.12
C ALA A 151 -12.43 9.35 -3.60
N LEU A 152 -13.66 9.74 -3.97
CA LEU A 152 -14.11 9.76 -5.36
C LEU A 152 -13.30 10.77 -6.20
N GLU A 153 -13.01 11.96 -5.66
CA GLU A 153 -12.15 12.96 -6.32
C GLU A 153 -10.77 12.37 -6.61
N THR A 154 -10.20 11.64 -5.65
CA THR A 154 -8.92 10.95 -5.81
C THR A 154 -8.95 9.92 -6.94
N LEU A 155 -9.97 9.05 -6.97
CA LEU A 155 -10.15 8.09 -8.07
C LEU A 155 -10.25 8.77 -9.42
N ARG A 156 -11.08 9.81 -9.51
CA ARG A 156 -11.27 10.57 -10.76
C ARG A 156 -9.96 11.18 -11.24
N LYS A 157 -9.21 11.85 -10.34
CA LYS A 157 -7.93 12.46 -10.70
C LYS A 157 -6.87 11.44 -11.13
N ILE A 158 -6.79 10.27 -10.46
CA ILE A 158 -5.91 9.19 -10.90
C ILE A 158 -6.32 8.68 -12.28
N GLN A 159 -7.62 8.49 -12.52
CA GLN A 159 -8.13 8.06 -13.83
C GLN A 159 -7.81 9.07 -14.93
N GLU A 160 -8.01 10.37 -14.68
CA GLU A 160 -7.74 11.43 -15.66
C GLU A 160 -6.25 11.55 -16.00
N ASN A 161 -5.37 11.37 -15.03
CA ASN A 161 -3.93 11.55 -15.24
C ASN A 161 -3.20 10.28 -15.72
N PHE A 162 -3.74 9.09 -15.39
CA PHE A 162 -3.03 7.81 -15.60
C PHE A 162 -3.95 6.71 -16.14
N GLY A 163 -5.11 7.05 -16.70
CA GLY A 163 -6.09 6.06 -17.17
C GLY A 163 -5.54 5.06 -18.16
N ASP A 164 -4.64 5.51 -19.02
CA ASP A 164 -4.01 4.72 -20.07
C ASP A 164 -2.61 4.17 -19.69
N ASP A 165 -2.11 4.50 -18.49
CA ASP A 165 -0.84 3.95 -17.99
C ASP A 165 -1.06 2.58 -17.36
N GLY A 166 -0.75 1.52 -18.09
CA GLY A 166 -0.87 0.14 -17.61
C GLY A 166 -0.02 -0.22 -16.39
N LYS A 167 0.85 0.68 -15.92
CA LYS A 167 1.65 0.52 -14.71
C LYS A 167 1.02 1.20 -13.48
N VAL A 168 0.01 2.02 -13.67
CA VAL A 168 -0.75 2.64 -12.57
C VAL A 168 -2.05 1.86 -12.36
N LEU A 169 -2.01 0.99 -11.37
CA LEU A 169 -3.18 0.22 -10.95
C LEU A 169 -3.95 0.99 -9.89
N LYS A 170 -5.27 0.91 -9.94
CA LYS A 170 -6.16 1.50 -8.97
C LYS A 170 -7.21 0.48 -8.57
N ASN A 171 -7.35 0.27 -7.28
CA ASN A 171 -8.36 -0.60 -6.73
C ASN A 171 -9.06 0.06 -5.55
N ILE A 172 -10.24 -0.45 -5.26
CA ILE A 172 -11.00 -0.09 -4.07
C ILE A 172 -10.82 -1.22 -3.06
N ALA A 173 -10.41 -0.84 -1.85
CA ALA A 173 -10.35 -1.74 -0.70
C ALA A 173 -11.50 -1.40 0.25
N THR A 174 -12.36 -2.38 0.53
CA THR A 174 -13.50 -2.24 1.43
C THR A 174 -13.36 -3.17 2.61
N VAL A 175 -13.49 -2.65 3.81
CA VAL A 175 -13.63 -3.45 5.03
C VAL A 175 -15.11 -3.65 5.31
N ILE A 176 -15.59 -4.87 5.18
CA ILE A 176 -16.99 -5.20 5.47
C ILE A 176 -17.16 -5.37 6.98
N THR A 177 -18.07 -4.62 7.55
CA THR A 177 -18.46 -4.66 8.97
C THR A 177 -19.97 -4.73 9.10
N LYS A 178 -20.46 -5.00 10.30
CA LYS A 178 -21.93 -4.97 10.59
C LYS A 178 -22.59 -3.59 10.34
N TYR A 179 -21.81 -2.56 10.11
CA TYR A 179 -22.29 -1.18 9.93
C TYR A 179 -22.35 -0.73 8.45
N ASN A 180 -21.86 -1.55 7.53
CA ASN A 180 -21.83 -1.24 6.09
C ASN A 180 -22.19 -2.44 5.20
N ILE A 181 -22.85 -3.45 5.74
CA ILE A 181 -23.23 -4.68 5.02
C ILE A 181 -24.57 -4.56 4.28
N ASP A 182 -25.37 -3.52 4.58
CA ASP A 182 -26.69 -3.29 4.00
C ASP A 182 -26.59 -2.51 2.67
#